data_bb64ef7ea69abd6d7c5a735cf71c96e2
#
_entry.id   bb64ef7ea69abd6d7c5a735cf71c96e2
#
_cell.length_a   1.000
_cell.length_b   1.000
_cell.length_c   1.000
_cell.angle_alpha   90.00
_cell.angle_beta   90.00
_cell.angle_gamma   90.00
#
_symmetry.space_group_name_H-M   'P 1'
#
loop_
_entity.id
_entity.type
_entity.pdbx_description
1 polymer ?
#
loop_
_entity_poly.entity_id
_entity_poly.type
_entity_poly.pdbx_seq_one_letter_code
_entity_poly.pdbx_strand_id
1 'polypeptide(L)'
;ESLAADQLAIHAWSYVPGFDHQLQAREAWQQLRQCRQSLEQRLGHPLTTLRLGHSLGCKLHLLAPDGGRGCRGLAALSFNNFTADRSIPLLGTVAPALGVVTEFSPGPEETLKLIQRYYLQPNNLVVRFGDDALDQSPDLLQALQSRDQDASEFLQMSGDHLTPASAGLRQGLLGDWADDPAKKKRIRRLTDALVRMVELS
;
A
#
# COMPACT_ATOMS: atom_id res chain seq x y z
N GLU A 1 11.15 0.17 -11.23
CA GLU A 1 12.31 0.68 -12.03
C GLU A 1 12.86 1.97 -11.44
N SER A 2 12.03 2.99 -11.18
CA SER A 2 12.48 4.28 -10.65
C SER A 2 13.21 4.15 -9.30
N LEU A 3 12.63 3.43 -8.34
CA LEU A 3 13.27 3.19 -7.03
C LEU A 3 14.55 2.36 -7.14
N ALA A 4 14.62 1.40 -8.06
CA ALA A 4 15.83 0.60 -8.28
C ALA A 4 16.97 1.44 -8.87
N ALA A 5 16.65 2.45 -9.67
CA ALA A 5 17.63 3.40 -10.17
C ALA A 5 18.26 4.27 -9.05
N ASP A 6 17.56 4.47 -7.96
CA ASP A 6 18.06 5.15 -6.75
C ASP A 6 18.73 4.17 -5.75
N GLN A 7 19.24 3.01 -6.22
CA GLN A 7 19.98 1.99 -5.46
C GLN A 7 19.18 1.34 -4.31
N LEU A 8 17.86 1.36 -4.37
CA LEU A 8 16.99 0.69 -3.42
C LEU A 8 16.75 -0.77 -3.86
N ALA A 9 16.95 -1.71 -2.95
CA ALA A 9 16.52 -3.09 -3.16
C ALA A 9 15.00 -3.18 -3.02
N ILE A 10 14.33 -3.77 -4.01
CA ILE A 10 12.88 -3.88 -4.04
C ILE A 10 12.48 -5.35 -3.94
N HIS A 11 11.63 -5.66 -2.98
CA HIS A 11 10.95 -6.94 -2.89
C HIS A 11 9.45 -6.75 -3.05
N ALA A 12 8.85 -7.44 -4.01
CA ALA A 12 7.42 -7.44 -4.25
C ALA A 12 6.83 -8.82 -3.95
N TRP A 13 5.67 -8.84 -3.31
CA TRP A 13 4.91 -10.05 -3.05
C TRP A 13 3.61 -10.04 -3.86
N SER A 14 3.35 -11.13 -4.56
CA SER A 14 2.12 -11.34 -5.33
C SER A 14 1.19 -12.28 -4.60
N TYR A 15 -0.10 -11.99 -4.62
CA TYR A 15 -1.13 -12.80 -3.96
C TYR A 15 -2.43 -12.79 -4.76
N VAL A 16 -3.27 -13.76 -4.49
CA VAL A 16 -4.65 -13.75 -4.98
C VAL A 16 -5.52 -13.10 -3.89
N PRO A 17 -6.21 -12.00 -4.18
CA PRO A 17 -7.09 -11.36 -3.20
C PRO A 17 -8.17 -12.33 -2.70
N GLY A 18 -8.37 -12.37 -1.39
CA GLY A 18 -9.38 -13.18 -0.72
C GLY A 18 -10.24 -12.32 0.21
N PHE A 19 -11.13 -12.96 0.96
CA PHE A 19 -12.03 -12.28 1.88
C PHE A 19 -11.41 -12.04 3.28
N ASP A 20 -10.44 -12.88 3.69
CA ASP A 20 -9.74 -12.73 4.97
C ASP A 20 -8.48 -11.89 4.80
N HIS A 21 -8.63 -10.59 4.96
CA HIS A 21 -7.52 -9.64 4.84
C HIS A 21 -6.55 -9.70 6.03
N GLN A 22 -7.00 -10.22 7.20
CA GLN A 22 -6.09 -10.42 8.33
C GLN A 22 -5.14 -11.59 8.09
N LEU A 23 -5.64 -12.69 7.55
CA LEU A 23 -4.80 -13.81 7.12
C LEU A 23 -3.81 -13.36 6.05
N GLN A 24 -4.28 -12.67 5.01
CA GLN A 24 -3.43 -12.17 3.93
C GLN A 24 -2.37 -11.17 4.43
N ALA A 25 -2.72 -10.30 5.39
CA ALA A 25 -1.75 -9.39 6.01
C ALA A 25 -0.65 -10.14 6.77
N ARG A 26 -1.00 -11.24 7.45
CA ARG A 26 -0.05 -12.11 8.13
C ARG A 26 0.88 -12.82 7.14
N GLU A 27 0.33 -13.36 6.07
CA GLU A 27 1.11 -14.01 5.01
C GLU A 27 2.08 -13.04 4.34
N ALA A 28 1.61 -11.86 3.92
CA ALA A 28 2.43 -10.80 3.35
C ALA A 28 3.58 -10.42 4.29
N TRP A 29 3.26 -10.18 5.56
CA TRP A 29 4.26 -9.83 6.57
C TRP A 29 5.31 -10.93 6.76
N GLN A 30 4.91 -12.19 6.80
CA GLN A 30 5.84 -13.32 6.94
C GLN A 30 6.79 -13.42 5.75
N GLN A 31 6.27 -13.35 4.52
CA GLN A 31 7.06 -13.46 3.30
C GLN A 31 8.05 -12.29 3.16
N LEU A 32 7.59 -11.07 3.37
CA LEU A 32 8.45 -9.88 3.31
C LEU A 32 9.52 -9.90 4.41
N ARG A 33 9.19 -10.35 5.62
CA ARG A 33 10.14 -10.52 6.72
C ARG A 33 11.21 -11.56 6.40
N GLN A 34 10.84 -12.71 5.86
CA GLN A 34 11.77 -13.77 5.47
C GLN A 34 12.74 -13.29 4.40
N CYS A 35 12.23 -12.59 3.38
CA CYS A 35 13.06 -12.01 2.33
C CYS A 35 14.08 -11.01 2.92
N ARG A 36 13.63 -10.09 3.78
CA ARG A 36 14.53 -9.15 4.45
C ARG A 36 15.61 -9.87 5.25
N GLN A 37 15.25 -10.83 6.08
CA GLN A 37 16.19 -11.60 6.89
C GLN A 37 17.24 -12.34 6.04
N SER A 38 16.83 -12.95 4.94
CA SER A 38 17.74 -13.59 4.01
C SER A 38 18.73 -12.61 3.37
N LEU A 39 18.25 -11.40 3.04
CA LEU A 39 19.12 -10.36 2.48
C LEU A 39 20.08 -9.80 3.53
N GLU A 40 19.64 -9.54 4.75
CA GLU A 40 20.45 -9.12 5.88
C GLU A 40 21.56 -10.14 6.20
N GLN A 41 21.24 -11.42 6.20
CA GLN A 41 22.23 -12.50 6.40
C GLN A 41 23.30 -12.52 5.29
N ARG A 42 22.89 -12.30 4.04
CA ARG A 42 23.84 -12.27 2.90
C ARG A 42 24.74 -11.04 2.93
N LEU A 43 24.25 -9.92 3.40
CA LEU A 43 24.98 -8.66 3.47
C LEU A 43 25.78 -8.51 4.77
N GLY A 44 25.46 -9.26 5.81
CA GLY A 44 26.12 -9.20 7.11
C GLY A 44 25.75 -7.99 7.98
N HIS A 45 24.68 -7.25 7.62
CA HIS A 45 24.22 -6.09 8.40
C HIS A 45 22.70 -5.90 8.29
N PRO A 46 22.05 -5.26 9.28
CA PRO A 46 20.64 -4.91 9.24
C PRO A 46 20.32 -3.94 8.08
N LEU A 47 19.09 -4.04 7.57
CA LEU A 47 18.60 -3.18 6.50
C LEU A 47 17.50 -2.24 7.00
N THR A 48 17.64 -0.98 6.65
CA THR A 48 16.52 -0.02 6.74
C THR A 48 15.45 -0.41 5.72
N THR A 49 14.21 -0.55 6.18
CA THR A 49 13.11 -1.03 5.35
C THR A 49 11.96 -0.03 5.34
N LEU A 50 11.50 0.34 4.17
CA LEU A 50 10.24 1.04 3.94
C LEU A 50 9.20 0.05 3.42
N ARG A 51 7.97 0.12 3.93
CA ARG A 51 6.83 -0.58 3.36
C ARG A 51 6.13 0.29 2.35
N LEU A 52 5.73 -0.32 1.24
CA LEU A 52 4.99 0.35 0.18
C LEU A 52 3.75 -0.47 -0.14
N GLY A 53 2.58 0.10 0.07
CA GLY A 53 1.30 -0.47 -0.29
C GLY A 53 0.61 0.35 -1.38
N HIS A 54 -0.10 -0.32 -2.27
CA HIS A 54 -1.01 0.29 -3.23
C HIS A 54 -2.39 -0.36 -3.10
N SER A 55 -3.45 0.44 -3.04
CA SER A 55 -4.82 -0.05 -2.95
C SER A 55 -5.01 -0.98 -1.74
N LEU A 56 -5.50 -2.21 -1.92
CA LEU A 56 -5.61 -3.23 -0.87
C LEU A 56 -4.27 -3.53 -0.20
N GLY A 57 -3.15 -3.42 -0.90
CA GLY A 57 -1.82 -3.61 -0.33
C GLY A 57 -1.51 -2.67 0.85
N CYS A 58 -2.09 -1.47 0.87
CA CYS A 58 -1.99 -0.57 2.02
C CYS A 58 -2.63 -1.21 3.26
N LYS A 59 -3.85 -1.74 3.11
CA LYS A 59 -4.59 -2.40 4.19
C LYS A 59 -3.81 -3.59 4.77
N LEU A 60 -3.19 -4.40 3.90
CA LEU A 60 -2.39 -5.56 4.34
C LEU A 60 -1.19 -5.14 5.18
N HIS A 61 -0.50 -4.05 4.83
CA HIS A 61 0.60 -3.52 5.63
C HIS A 61 0.13 -2.92 6.97
N LEU A 62 -1.00 -2.24 6.97
CA LEU A 62 -1.59 -1.63 8.18
C LEU A 62 -2.09 -2.68 9.18
N LEU A 63 -2.56 -3.84 8.69
CA LEU A 63 -3.01 -4.97 9.49
C LEU A 63 -1.87 -5.96 9.83
N ALA A 64 -0.64 -5.67 9.46
CA ALA A 64 0.50 -6.55 9.74
C ALA A 64 0.66 -6.82 11.25
N PRO A 65 0.97 -8.08 11.67
CA PRO A 65 1.01 -8.47 13.09
C PRO A 65 1.99 -7.69 13.96
N ASP A 66 3.01 -7.10 13.37
CA ASP A 66 3.98 -6.28 14.10
C ASP A 66 3.53 -4.83 14.34
N GLY A 67 2.33 -4.46 13.89
CA GLY A 67 1.81 -3.10 14.02
C GLY A 67 2.69 -2.04 13.36
N GLY A 68 3.43 -2.40 12.29
CA GLY A 68 4.33 -1.48 11.57
C GLY A 68 5.70 -1.28 12.20
N ARG A 69 6.03 -1.93 13.36
CA ARG A 69 7.31 -1.72 14.05
C ARG A 69 8.54 -2.24 13.28
N GLY A 70 8.34 -3.19 12.38
CA GLY A 70 9.44 -3.81 11.62
C GLY A 70 9.94 -2.98 10.43
N CYS A 71 9.55 -1.72 10.30
CA CYS A 71 9.97 -0.83 9.22
C CYS A 71 10.15 0.60 9.72
N ARG A 72 10.81 1.42 8.91
CA ARG A 72 11.03 2.83 9.19
C ARG A 72 9.79 3.68 8.94
N GLY A 73 8.94 3.25 8.02
CA GLY A 73 7.70 3.92 7.64
C GLY A 73 6.88 3.10 6.68
N LEU A 74 5.67 3.58 6.42
CA LEU A 74 4.75 3.05 5.41
C LEU A 74 4.40 4.16 4.41
N ALA A 75 4.57 3.88 3.13
CA ALA A 75 3.95 4.66 2.07
C ALA A 75 2.66 3.95 1.60
N ALA A 76 1.52 4.59 1.82
CA ALA A 76 0.20 4.09 1.46
C ALA A 76 -0.31 4.89 0.25
N LEU A 77 -0.38 4.23 -0.91
CA LEU A 77 -0.79 4.85 -2.18
C LEU A 77 -2.22 4.42 -2.52
N SER A 78 -3.13 5.37 -2.75
CA SER A 78 -4.52 5.07 -3.12
C SER A 78 -5.17 4.06 -2.18
N PHE A 79 -5.16 4.34 -0.88
CA PHE A 79 -5.73 3.42 0.11
C PHE A 79 -7.17 3.07 -0.22
N ASN A 80 -7.46 1.77 -0.24
CA ASN A 80 -8.78 1.24 -0.53
C ASN A 80 -9.23 0.30 0.60
N ASN A 81 -10.44 0.52 1.11
CA ASN A 81 -11.03 -0.23 2.22
C ASN A 81 -12.55 -0.39 2.03
N PHE A 82 -13.01 -0.64 0.81
CA PHE A 82 -14.42 -0.88 0.53
C PHE A 82 -14.91 -2.24 1.04
N THR A 83 -16.23 -2.36 1.12
CA THR A 83 -16.93 -3.63 1.30
C THR A 83 -16.78 -4.53 0.07
N ALA A 84 -16.99 -5.83 0.22
CA ALA A 84 -16.77 -6.77 -0.87
C ALA A 84 -17.75 -6.56 -2.03
N ASP A 85 -19.00 -6.18 -1.74
CA ASP A 85 -20.02 -5.86 -2.73
C ASP A 85 -19.65 -4.67 -3.62
N ARG A 86 -18.90 -3.70 -3.08
CA ARG A 86 -18.40 -2.54 -3.85
C ARG A 86 -17.11 -2.83 -4.59
N SER A 87 -16.33 -3.81 -4.13
CA SER A 87 -15.01 -4.13 -4.69
C SER A 87 -15.07 -5.16 -5.81
N ILE A 88 -16.08 -6.04 -5.79
CA ILE A 88 -16.22 -7.15 -6.75
C ILE A 88 -17.52 -6.95 -7.54
N PRO A 89 -17.44 -6.60 -8.83
CA PRO A 89 -18.63 -6.50 -9.68
C PRO A 89 -19.46 -7.79 -9.62
N LEU A 90 -20.78 -7.68 -9.56
CA LEU A 90 -21.76 -8.78 -9.49
C LEU A 90 -21.84 -9.55 -8.15
N LEU A 91 -20.91 -9.34 -7.20
CA LEU A 91 -20.98 -10.04 -5.93
C LEU A 91 -22.28 -9.71 -5.16
N GLY A 92 -22.67 -8.44 -5.14
CA GLY A 92 -23.88 -7.97 -4.48
C GLY A 92 -25.19 -8.56 -5.04
N THR A 93 -25.16 -9.07 -6.28
CA THR A 93 -26.34 -9.67 -6.92
C THR A 93 -26.38 -11.20 -6.85
N VAL A 94 -25.23 -11.86 -6.86
CA VAL A 94 -25.13 -13.33 -6.95
C VAL A 94 -24.93 -13.99 -5.59
N ALA A 95 -24.20 -13.38 -4.71
CA ALA A 95 -23.82 -13.98 -3.43
C ALA A 95 -24.99 -14.22 -2.45
N PRO A 96 -25.99 -13.34 -2.32
CA PRO A 96 -27.15 -13.61 -1.47
C PRO A 96 -27.94 -14.83 -1.93
N ALA A 97 -27.94 -15.10 -3.25
CA ALA A 97 -28.64 -16.27 -3.82
C ALA A 97 -27.90 -17.59 -3.54
N LEU A 98 -26.60 -17.54 -3.20
CA LEU A 98 -25.77 -18.72 -2.96
C LEU A 98 -25.48 -18.97 -1.46
N GLY A 99 -25.97 -18.10 -0.55
CA GLY A 99 -25.72 -18.23 0.89
C GLY A 99 -24.23 -18.11 1.30
N VAL A 100 -23.43 -17.47 0.47
CA VAL A 100 -21.98 -17.32 0.69
C VAL A 100 -21.70 -16.06 1.49
N VAL A 101 -20.81 -16.15 2.49
CA VAL A 101 -20.29 -14.97 3.22
C VAL A 101 -19.50 -14.12 2.24
N THR A 102 -19.95 -12.89 2.02
CA THR A 102 -19.41 -11.97 1.01
C THR A 102 -18.83 -10.71 1.61
N GLU A 103 -18.47 -10.76 2.88
CA GLU A 103 -17.86 -9.61 3.56
C GLU A 103 -16.36 -9.83 3.76
N PHE A 104 -15.60 -8.76 3.61
CA PHE A 104 -14.18 -8.77 3.97
C PHE A 104 -14.01 -8.80 5.50
N SER A 105 -13.09 -9.61 5.97
CA SER A 105 -12.68 -9.65 7.38
C SER A 105 -11.24 -9.12 7.51
N PRO A 106 -11.02 -8.02 8.26
CA PRO A 106 -12.02 -7.13 8.86
C PRO A 106 -12.73 -6.26 7.82
N GLY A 107 -13.98 -5.88 8.13
CA GLY A 107 -14.74 -4.89 7.37
C GLY A 107 -14.12 -3.49 7.41
N PRO A 108 -14.66 -2.52 6.63
CA PRO A 108 -14.07 -1.19 6.53
C PRO A 108 -13.94 -0.46 7.86
N GLU A 109 -15.00 -0.37 8.63
CA GLU A 109 -15.01 0.32 9.92
C GLU A 109 -14.11 -0.37 10.96
N GLU A 110 -14.18 -1.69 11.01
CA GLU A 110 -13.33 -2.49 11.90
C GLU A 110 -11.85 -2.32 11.55
N THR A 111 -11.52 -2.25 10.26
CA THR A 111 -10.15 -1.97 9.80
C THR A 111 -9.61 -0.67 10.38
N LEU A 112 -10.37 0.42 10.30
CA LEU A 112 -9.95 1.72 10.84
C LEU A 112 -9.78 1.67 12.36
N LYS A 113 -10.69 1.00 13.09
CA LYS A 113 -10.58 0.79 14.54
C LYS A 113 -9.33 -0.03 14.91
N LEU A 114 -9.00 -1.06 14.13
CA LEU A 114 -7.78 -1.85 14.33
C LEU A 114 -6.51 -1.02 14.10
N ILE A 115 -6.51 -0.18 13.06
CA ILE A 115 -5.41 0.75 12.79
C ILE A 115 -5.22 1.72 13.96
N GLN A 116 -6.27 2.37 14.41
CA GLN A 116 -6.22 3.30 15.55
C GLN A 116 -5.66 2.65 16.80
N ARG A 117 -6.02 1.38 17.08
CA ARG A 117 -5.69 0.69 18.31
C ARG A 117 -4.33 -0.03 18.29
N TYR A 118 -3.94 -0.61 17.15
CA TYR A 118 -2.82 -1.56 17.12
C TYR A 118 -1.68 -1.18 16.18
N TYR A 119 -1.91 -0.26 15.24
CA TYR A 119 -0.85 0.20 14.36
C TYR A 119 -0.01 1.28 15.05
N LEU A 120 1.31 1.08 15.12
CA LEU A 120 2.20 1.88 15.98
C LEU A 120 3.28 2.65 15.20
N GLN A 121 3.35 2.47 13.89
CA GLN A 121 4.31 3.22 13.08
C GLN A 121 3.91 4.69 12.98
N PRO A 122 4.74 5.64 13.49
CA PRO A 122 4.41 7.06 13.42
C PRO A 122 4.61 7.65 12.02
N ASN A 123 5.65 7.20 11.29
CA ASN A 123 6.04 7.81 10.03
C ASN A 123 5.29 7.16 8.87
N ASN A 124 4.28 7.83 8.34
CA ASN A 124 3.52 7.35 7.19
C ASN A 124 3.44 8.44 6.13
N LEU A 125 3.54 8.04 4.87
CA LEU A 125 3.23 8.89 3.73
C LEU A 125 1.93 8.38 3.08
N VAL A 126 0.85 9.12 3.25
CA VAL A 126 -0.44 8.81 2.64
C VAL A 126 -0.54 9.59 1.33
N VAL A 127 -0.61 8.86 0.21
CA VAL A 127 -0.63 9.46 -1.13
C VAL A 127 -1.99 9.24 -1.79
N ARG A 128 -2.63 10.35 -2.16
CA ARG A 128 -3.87 10.39 -2.92
C ARG A 128 -3.62 10.87 -4.35
N PHE A 129 -4.30 10.23 -5.32
CA PHE A 129 -4.36 10.73 -6.70
C PHE A 129 -5.72 11.38 -6.96
N GLY A 130 -5.71 12.58 -7.58
CA GLY A 130 -6.89 13.45 -7.63
C GLY A 130 -8.08 12.88 -8.40
N ASP A 131 -7.81 12.06 -9.42
CA ASP A 131 -8.83 11.44 -10.28
C ASP A 131 -9.17 9.99 -9.85
N ASP A 132 -8.72 9.57 -8.66
CA ASP A 132 -8.98 8.24 -8.09
C ASP A 132 -10.29 8.23 -7.30
N ALA A 133 -11.35 7.73 -7.93
CA ALA A 133 -12.67 7.59 -7.31
C ALA A 133 -12.75 6.45 -6.27
N LEU A 134 -11.72 5.59 -6.19
CA LEU A 134 -11.65 4.48 -5.23
C LEU A 134 -10.84 4.82 -4.00
N ASP A 135 -10.25 6.01 -3.95
CA ASP A 135 -9.33 6.42 -2.88
C ASP A 135 -10.09 6.79 -1.59
N GLN A 136 -9.70 6.15 -0.49
CA GLN A 136 -10.16 6.42 0.87
C GLN A 136 -9.01 6.89 1.78
N SER A 137 -7.96 7.46 1.20
CA SER A 137 -6.81 8.02 1.93
C SER A 137 -7.18 9.06 2.99
N PRO A 138 -8.22 9.91 2.83
CA PRO A 138 -8.65 10.82 3.90
C PRO A 138 -9.09 10.09 5.17
N ASP A 139 -9.85 8.99 5.04
CA ASP A 139 -10.30 8.20 6.19
C ASP A 139 -9.11 7.52 6.90
N LEU A 140 -8.15 7.01 6.12
CA LEU A 140 -6.91 6.48 6.66
C LEU A 140 -6.13 7.55 7.41
N LEU A 141 -5.94 8.73 6.80
CA LEU A 141 -5.21 9.83 7.43
C LEU A 141 -5.84 10.21 8.76
N GLN A 142 -7.16 10.35 8.82
CA GLN A 142 -7.88 10.64 10.05
C GLN A 142 -7.65 9.55 11.12
N ALA A 143 -7.69 8.28 10.74
CA ALA A 143 -7.42 7.17 11.65
C ALA A 143 -5.98 7.18 12.17
N LEU A 144 -5.00 7.52 11.33
CA LEU A 144 -3.60 7.65 11.72
C LEU A 144 -3.38 8.82 12.68
N GLN A 145 -3.94 10.00 12.36
CA GLN A 145 -3.80 11.23 13.14
C GLN A 145 -4.52 11.19 14.50
N SER A 146 -5.46 10.25 14.69
CA SER A 146 -6.12 10.04 15.99
C SER A 146 -5.26 9.30 17.02
N ARG A 147 -4.07 8.82 16.61
CA ARG A 147 -3.13 8.08 17.48
C ARG A 147 -2.14 9.04 18.13
N ASP A 148 -1.66 8.66 19.32
CA ASP A 148 -0.55 9.36 19.94
C ASP A 148 0.73 9.22 19.10
N GLN A 149 1.53 10.28 19.03
CA GLN A 149 2.82 10.33 18.32
C GLN A 149 2.74 10.11 16.79
N ASP A 150 1.59 10.36 16.17
CA ASP A 150 1.48 10.28 14.72
C ASP A 150 2.28 11.41 14.05
N ALA A 151 3.06 11.04 13.04
CA ALA A 151 3.85 11.94 12.18
C ALA A 151 3.55 11.67 10.69
N SER A 152 2.31 11.27 10.40
CA SER A 152 1.89 10.96 9.03
C SER A 152 1.82 12.21 8.18
N GLU A 153 2.39 12.13 6.98
CA GLU A 153 2.31 13.17 5.95
C GLU A 153 1.28 12.81 4.89
N PHE A 154 0.65 13.84 4.31
CA PHE A 154 -0.30 13.68 3.21
C PHE A 154 0.24 14.31 1.93
N LEU A 155 0.28 13.53 0.86
CA LEU A 155 0.71 13.97 -0.46
C LEU A 155 -0.41 13.80 -1.48
N GLN A 156 -0.92 14.91 -2.01
CA GLN A 156 -1.85 14.88 -3.14
C GLN A 156 -1.10 15.02 -4.45
N MET A 157 -1.44 14.16 -5.42
CA MET A 157 -0.86 14.12 -6.75
C MET A 157 -1.96 14.08 -7.80
N SER A 158 -1.67 14.53 -9.02
CA SER A 158 -2.54 14.31 -10.19
C SER A 158 -2.42 12.86 -10.66
N GLY A 159 -3.49 12.32 -11.19
CA GLY A 159 -3.57 10.95 -11.70
C GLY A 159 -4.72 10.16 -11.11
N ASP A 160 -4.80 8.90 -11.50
CA ASP A 160 -5.86 7.95 -11.16
C ASP A 160 -5.32 6.79 -10.31
N HIS A 161 -6.21 5.84 -9.97
CA HIS A 161 -5.90 4.65 -9.19
C HIS A 161 -4.73 3.82 -9.75
N LEU A 162 -4.56 3.78 -11.08
CA LEU A 162 -3.54 2.98 -11.75
C LEU A 162 -2.22 3.75 -11.94
N THR A 163 -2.18 5.03 -11.62
CA THR A 163 -0.98 5.87 -11.82
C THR A 163 0.29 5.27 -11.20
N PRO A 164 0.29 4.71 -9.98
CA PRO A 164 1.50 4.10 -9.40
C PRO A 164 1.92 2.81 -10.10
N ALA A 165 0.97 2.06 -10.65
CA ALA A 165 1.18 0.72 -11.19
C ALA A 165 1.40 0.70 -12.72
N SER A 166 0.99 1.76 -13.43
CA SER A 166 0.88 1.75 -14.90
C SER A 166 2.18 1.96 -15.67
N ALA A 167 3.31 2.21 -15.00
CA ALA A 167 4.56 2.56 -15.68
C ALA A 167 5.15 1.42 -16.52
N GLY A 168 4.90 0.15 -16.18
CA GLY A 168 5.49 -1.01 -16.88
C GLY A 168 4.58 -1.71 -17.91
N LEU A 169 3.28 -1.75 -17.64
CA LEU A 169 2.34 -2.55 -18.45
C LEU A 169 2.03 -1.95 -19.84
N ARG A 170 2.13 -0.64 -19.98
CA ARG A 170 1.77 0.05 -21.24
C ARG A 170 2.92 0.18 -22.24
N GLN A 171 4.18 0.12 -21.79
CA GLN A 171 5.33 0.23 -22.71
C GLN A 171 5.43 -0.93 -23.70
N GLY A 172 5.01 -2.14 -23.33
CA GLY A 172 5.06 -3.30 -24.21
C GLY A 172 3.91 -3.39 -25.23
N LEU A 173 2.78 -2.72 -25.01
CA LEU A 173 1.56 -2.87 -25.82
C LEU A 173 1.23 -1.68 -26.71
N LEU A 174 1.73 -0.48 -26.42
CA LEU A 174 1.19 0.76 -26.97
C LEU A 174 2.24 1.71 -27.62
N GLY A 175 3.52 1.32 -27.70
CA GLY A 175 4.56 2.09 -28.39
C GLY A 175 4.98 3.41 -27.73
N ASP A 176 5.70 4.26 -28.46
CA ASP A 176 6.39 5.48 -27.97
C ASP A 176 5.48 6.56 -27.37
N TRP A 177 4.17 6.54 -27.62
CA TRP A 177 3.25 7.49 -26.98
C TRP A 177 3.04 7.22 -25.48
N ALA A 178 3.56 6.09 -24.96
CA ALA A 178 3.63 5.82 -23.52
C ALA A 178 4.66 6.71 -22.78
N ASP A 179 5.43 7.49 -23.48
CA ASP A 179 6.52 8.34 -22.99
C ASP A 179 6.02 9.76 -22.65
N ASP A 180 4.95 9.86 -21.85
CA ASP A 180 4.40 11.12 -21.37
C ASP A 180 5.35 11.80 -20.36
N PRO A 181 5.96 12.96 -20.69
CA PRO A 181 6.86 13.68 -19.78
C PRO A 181 6.18 14.08 -18.45
N ALA A 182 4.88 14.36 -18.48
CA ALA A 182 4.12 14.69 -17.27
C ALA A 182 3.98 13.47 -16.35
N LYS A 183 3.83 12.28 -16.92
CA LYS A 183 3.81 11.03 -16.15
C LYS A 183 5.17 10.73 -15.54
N LYS A 184 6.27 10.89 -16.30
CA LYS A 184 7.64 10.73 -15.76
C LYS A 184 7.88 11.69 -14.59
N LYS A 185 7.47 12.95 -14.71
CA LYS A 185 7.60 13.93 -13.64
C LYS A 185 6.80 13.54 -12.40
N ARG A 186 5.57 13.01 -12.56
CA ARG A 186 4.76 12.52 -11.44
C ARG A 186 5.42 11.34 -10.72
N ILE A 187 5.87 10.34 -11.47
CA ILE A 187 6.56 9.18 -10.90
C ILE A 187 7.85 9.62 -10.19
N ARG A 188 8.63 10.52 -10.79
CA ARG A 188 9.85 11.05 -10.15
C ARG A 188 9.52 11.74 -8.83
N ARG A 189 8.51 12.61 -8.78
CA ARG A 189 8.06 13.27 -7.54
C ARG A 189 7.67 12.27 -6.46
N LEU A 190 6.96 11.20 -6.83
CA LEU A 190 6.62 10.11 -5.90
C LEU A 190 7.88 9.40 -5.41
N THR A 191 8.78 9.03 -6.32
CA THR A 191 10.05 8.38 -5.99
C THR A 191 10.88 9.23 -5.03
N ASP A 192 11.02 10.53 -5.30
CA ASP A 192 11.76 11.46 -4.43
C ASP A 192 11.14 11.54 -3.03
N ALA A 193 9.82 11.49 -2.92
CA ALA A 193 9.14 11.45 -1.61
C ALA A 193 9.42 10.14 -0.85
N LEU A 194 9.43 8.99 -1.55
CA LEU A 194 9.74 7.69 -0.96
C LEU A 194 11.21 7.58 -0.54
N VAL A 195 12.13 8.09 -1.35
CA VAL A 195 13.57 8.11 -1.02
C VAL A 195 13.82 8.93 0.25
N ARG A 196 13.20 10.11 0.36
CA ARG A 196 13.30 10.92 1.59
C ARG A 196 12.86 10.17 2.85
N MET A 197 11.80 9.36 2.77
CA MET A 197 11.38 8.53 3.93
C MET A 197 12.45 7.52 4.36
N VAL A 198 13.30 7.07 3.44
CA VAL A 198 14.41 6.15 3.76
C VAL A 198 15.60 6.90 4.34
N GLU A 199 15.89 8.11 3.86
CA GLU A 199 17.06 8.89 4.18
C GLU A 199 16.95 9.71 5.48
N LEU A 200 15.73 10.08 5.91
CA LEU A 200 15.49 10.83 7.14
C LEU A 200 15.87 10.00 8.40
N SER A 201 17.14 9.85 8.65
CA SER A 201 17.73 9.09 9.76
C SER A 201 18.51 9.98 10.68
#